data_79de34d4ea8393bfd74a810dae7498b4
#
_entry.id   79de34d4ea8393bfd74a810dae7498b4
#
_cell.length_a   1.000
_cell.length_b   1.000
_cell.length_c   1.000
_cell.angle_alpha   90.00
_cell.angle_beta   90.00
_cell.angle_gamma   90.00
#
_symmetry.space_group_name_H-M   'P 1'
#
loop_
_entity.id
_entity.type
_entity.pdbx_description
1 polymer ?
#
loop_
_entity_poly.entity_id
_entity_poly.type
_entity_poly.pdbx_seq_one_letter_code
_entity_poly.pdbx_strand_id
1 'polypeptide(L)'
;MKLLNNPFILSLLSGLLLTLSFPFTGSLTPLAFIAWVPLFLVASALKEARRAVLKIFLHSFITFLLYNIGTTWWIWNSTEIGAILAFLVNSLLMSGAFTLGFALFRAPRFSNLHSKDLSLYIGLALVWVIFEFAHFRWELSWPWLTLGHVFSLQPSWVQWYEYTGVLGGTVWVLAVNILVTMMVRSKERNFKMLITIASALVVPVVISLFILSRVTLEDSKGKFQNVAIIQPNIDPYTEKFNQSSEVQLNRILSLASPYTQSGTLILGPETALQEVFSKSTFNQTQTSKELNQLVSM
;
A
#
# COMPACT_ATOMS: atom_id res chain seq x y z
N MET A 1 17.66 -27.65 -3.07
CA MET A 1 16.65 -28.04 -2.07
C MET A 1 16.98 -27.66 -0.62
N LYS A 2 18.22 -27.74 -0.11
CA LYS A 2 18.56 -27.36 1.29
C LYS A 2 18.35 -25.86 1.60
N LEU A 3 18.54 -24.97 0.65
CA LEU A 3 18.36 -23.51 0.83
C LEU A 3 16.90 -23.10 1.07
N LEU A 4 15.95 -23.76 0.41
CA LEU A 4 14.50 -23.47 0.55
C LEU A 4 13.90 -24.00 1.87
N ASN A 5 14.69 -24.70 2.70
CA ASN A 5 14.29 -25.14 4.03
C ASN A 5 14.85 -24.26 5.17
N ASN A 6 15.63 -23.22 4.83
CA ASN A 6 16.19 -22.31 5.83
C ASN A 6 15.19 -21.16 6.10
N PRO A 7 14.63 -21.06 7.32
CA PRO A 7 13.66 -20.01 7.66
C PRO A 7 14.19 -18.58 7.43
N PHE A 8 15.48 -18.35 7.64
CA PHE A 8 16.10 -17.04 7.42
C PHE A 8 16.09 -16.64 5.95
N ILE A 9 16.48 -17.58 5.06
CA ILE A 9 16.46 -17.35 3.61
C ILE A 9 15.03 -17.12 3.11
N LEU A 10 14.07 -17.89 3.63
CA LEU A 10 12.64 -17.71 3.30
C LEU A 10 12.13 -16.33 3.75
N SER A 11 12.55 -15.84 4.92
CA SER A 11 12.17 -14.51 5.40
C SER A 11 12.72 -13.40 4.49
N LEU A 12 13.98 -13.49 4.10
CA LEU A 12 14.60 -12.54 3.14
C LEU A 12 13.92 -12.61 1.78
N LEU A 13 13.63 -13.82 1.29
CA LEU A 13 12.94 -14.01 0.01
C LEU A 13 11.53 -13.38 0.02
N SER A 14 10.77 -13.57 1.11
CA SER A 14 9.45 -12.95 1.25
C SER A 14 9.54 -11.43 1.24
N GLY A 15 10.46 -10.83 2.00
CA GLY A 15 10.67 -9.38 2.01
C GLY A 15 11.09 -8.84 0.65
N LEU A 16 11.98 -9.54 -0.05
CA LEU A 16 12.41 -9.16 -1.39
C LEU A 16 11.26 -9.22 -2.41
N LEU A 17 10.46 -10.30 -2.39
CA LEU A 17 9.31 -10.45 -3.28
C LEU A 17 8.26 -9.37 -3.02
N LEU A 18 7.98 -9.04 -1.75
CA LEU A 18 7.10 -7.93 -1.37
C LEU A 18 7.63 -6.60 -1.93
N THR A 19 8.91 -6.31 -1.72
CA THR A 19 9.56 -5.09 -2.22
C THR A 19 9.47 -4.98 -3.74
N LEU A 20 9.82 -6.04 -4.46
CA LEU A 20 9.81 -6.04 -5.93
C LEU A 20 8.40 -6.01 -6.52
N SER A 21 7.40 -6.52 -5.80
CA SER A 21 6.00 -6.45 -6.25
C SER A 21 5.40 -5.06 -6.12
N PHE A 22 5.97 -4.20 -5.26
CA PHE A 22 5.36 -2.92 -4.92
C PHE A 22 5.59 -1.87 -6.01
N PRO A 23 4.60 -0.98 -6.27
CA PRO A 23 4.68 0.09 -7.27
C PRO A 23 5.92 0.98 -7.04
N PHE A 24 6.52 1.45 -8.14
CA PHE A 24 7.66 2.36 -8.16
C PHE A 24 8.96 1.82 -7.54
N THR A 25 8.95 0.66 -6.87
CA THR A 25 10.18 0.01 -6.41
C THR A 25 10.62 -1.07 -7.39
N GLY A 26 9.79 -2.11 -7.62
CA GLY A 26 10.05 -3.15 -8.61
C GLY A 26 8.98 -3.19 -9.69
N SER A 27 7.76 -2.76 -9.35
CA SER A 27 6.58 -2.75 -10.24
C SER A 27 6.22 -4.13 -10.82
N LEU A 28 6.72 -5.20 -10.21
CA LEU A 28 6.46 -6.58 -10.61
C LEU A 28 5.23 -7.13 -9.86
N THR A 29 4.08 -6.46 -10.04
CA THR A 29 2.80 -6.76 -9.36
C THR A 29 2.46 -8.25 -9.26
N PRO A 30 2.68 -9.12 -10.28
CA PRO A 30 2.38 -10.54 -10.15
C PRO A 30 3.14 -11.25 -9.02
N LEU A 31 4.30 -10.73 -8.59
CA LEU A 31 5.06 -11.30 -7.48
C LEU A 31 4.32 -11.22 -6.15
N ALA A 32 3.39 -10.27 -5.98
CA ALA A 32 2.58 -10.17 -4.79
C ALA A 32 1.80 -11.46 -4.49
N PHE A 33 1.39 -12.20 -5.53
CA PHE A 33 0.64 -13.46 -5.40
C PHE A 33 1.47 -14.64 -4.88
N ILE A 34 2.78 -14.48 -4.76
CA ILE A 34 3.69 -15.51 -4.20
C ILE A 34 4.57 -14.95 -3.08
N ALA A 35 4.49 -13.65 -2.79
CA ALA A 35 5.40 -12.98 -1.87
C ALA A 35 5.25 -13.44 -0.40
N TRP A 36 4.05 -13.86 0.00
CA TRP A 36 3.77 -14.37 1.34
C TRP A 36 4.05 -15.86 1.50
N VAL A 37 4.18 -16.60 0.40
CA VAL A 37 4.44 -18.05 0.43
C VAL A 37 5.65 -18.41 1.29
N PRO A 38 6.83 -17.77 1.13
CA PRO A 38 7.98 -18.09 1.97
C PRO A 38 7.72 -17.85 3.46
N LEU A 39 7.02 -16.76 3.81
CA LEU A 39 6.72 -16.43 5.22
C LEU A 39 5.69 -17.41 5.81
N PHE A 40 4.69 -17.86 5.05
CA PHE A 40 3.75 -18.90 5.46
C PHE A 40 4.46 -20.24 5.67
N LEU A 41 5.45 -20.59 4.84
CA LEU A 41 6.28 -21.77 5.04
C LEU A 41 7.10 -21.68 6.34
N VAL A 42 7.66 -20.49 6.66
CA VAL A 42 8.33 -20.24 7.95
C VAL A 42 7.37 -20.46 9.12
N ALA A 43 6.15 -19.92 9.02
CA ALA A 43 5.13 -20.10 10.07
C ALA A 43 4.81 -21.59 10.32
N SER A 44 4.66 -22.36 9.25
CA SER A 44 4.41 -23.80 9.37
C SER A 44 5.61 -24.58 9.91
N ALA A 45 6.81 -24.24 9.48
CA ALA A 45 8.03 -24.91 9.92
C ALA A 45 8.32 -24.68 11.41
N LEU A 46 7.97 -23.52 11.93
CA LEU A 46 8.28 -23.12 13.30
C LEU A 46 7.12 -23.28 14.28
N LYS A 47 5.92 -23.75 13.86
CA LYS A 47 4.75 -23.79 14.72
C LYS A 47 4.91 -24.62 16.01
N GLU A 48 5.68 -25.70 15.94
CA GLU A 48 5.97 -26.59 17.08
C GLU A 48 7.35 -26.31 17.72
N ALA A 49 8.06 -25.30 17.22
CA ALA A 49 9.42 -25.03 17.70
C ALA A 49 9.41 -24.47 19.14
N ARG A 50 10.46 -24.74 19.91
CA ARG A 50 10.70 -24.06 21.17
C ARG A 50 10.80 -22.54 20.93
N ARG A 51 10.05 -21.75 21.71
CA ARG A 51 9.93 -20.29 21.56
C ARG A 51 9.41 -19.88 20.16
N ALA A 52 8.46 -20.63 19.60
CA ALA A 52 7.92 -20.40 18.25
C ALA A 52 7.48 -18.95 18.04
N VAL A 53 6.76 -18.35 18.99
CA VAL A 53 6.25 -16.97 18.90
C VAL A 53 7.39 -15.96 18.74
N LEU A 54 8.46 -16.07 19.53
CA LEU A 54 9.62 -15.19 19.40
C LEU A 54 10.35 -15.38 18.07
N LYS A 55 10.50 -16.63 17.63
CA LYS A 55 11.13 -16.93 16.33
C LYS A 55 10.31 -16.34 15.18
N ILE A 56 8.99 -16.51 15.20
CA ILE A 56 8.11 -15.92 14.18
C ILE A 56 8.19 -14.40 14.18
N PHE A 57 8.21 -13.76 15.35
CA PHE A 57 8.41 -12.32 15.46
C PHE A 57 9.72 -11.88 14.78
N LEU A 58 10.83 -12.54 15.07
CA LEU A 58 12.14 -12.20 14.48
C LEU A 58 12.15 -12.41 12.95
N HIS A 59 11.60 -13.51 12.47
CA HIS A 59 11.53 -13.81 11.05
C HIS A 59 10.61 -12.85 10.29
N SER A 60 9.43 -12.56 10.81
CA SER A 60 8.53 -11.59 10.22
C SER A 60 9.11 -10.16 10.29
N PHE A 61 9.83 -9.81 11.36
CA PHE A 61 10.52 -8.52 11.46
C PHE A 61 11.57 -8.34 10.37
N ILE A 62 12.39 -9.36 10.10
CA ILE A 62 13.35 -9.32 8.99
C ILE A 62 12.64 -9.13 7.65
N THR A 63 11.55 -9.87 7.42
CA THR A 63 10.73 -9.75 6.21
C THR A 63 10.18 -8.34 6.03
N PHE A 64 9.50 -7.81 7.06
CA PHE A 64 8.84 -6.52 6.96
C PHE A 64 9.82 -5.33 7.03
N LEU A 65 10.95 -5.49 7.71
CA LEU A 65 12.00 -4.48 7.69
C LEU A 65 12.58 -4.32 6.27
N LEU A 66 12.90 -5.43 5.59
CA LEU A 66 13.35 -5.40 4.21
C LEU A 66 12.30 -4.78 3.29
N TYR A 67 11.03 -5.15 3.47
CA TYR A 67 9.91 -4.60 2.72
C TYR A 67 9.76 -3.08 2.95
N ASN A 68 9.75 -2.61 4.20
CA ASN A 68 9.64 -1.19 4.52
C ASN A 68 10.81 -0.39 3.95
N ILE A 69 12.05 -0.80 4.19
CA ILE A 69 13.23 -0.10 3.66
C ILE A 69 13.17 -0.05 2.14
N GLY A 70 12.89 -1.18 1.48
CA GLY A 70 12.90 -1.27 0.02
C GLY A 70 11.80 -0.45 -0.66
N THR A 71 10.64 -0.26 -0.02
CA THR A 71 9.50 0.44 -0.63
C THR A 71 9.38 1.89 -0.21
N THR A 72 9.88 2.27 0.97
CA THR A 72 9.71 3.61 1.52
C THR A 72 11.04 4.34 1.73
N TRP A 73 12.13 3.89 1.12
CA TRP A 73 13.48 4.48 1.19
C TRP A 73 13.50 5.99 0.88
N TRP A 74 12.60 6.45 0.02
CA TRP A 74 12.50 7.84 -0.42
C TRP A 74 12.21 8.83 0.73
N ILE A 75 11.66 8.36 1.87
CA ILE A 75 11.43 9.18 3.07
C ILE A 75 12.77 9.74 3.59
N TRP A 76 13.87 9.00 3.37
CA TRP A 76 15.21 9.45 3.73
C TRP A 76 15.55 10.82 3.14
N ASN A 77 15.10 11.09 1.93
CA ASN A 77 15.31 12.38 1.27
C ASN A 77 14.57 13.54 1.95
N SER A 78 13.51 13.24 2.70
CA SER A 78 12.73 14.25 3.43
C SER A 78 13.22 14.42 4.88
N THR A 79 13.48 13.31 5.57
CA THR A 79 13.93 13.30 6.96
C THR A 79 14.62 11.98 7.29
N GLU A 80 15.90 12.03 7.63
CA GLU A 80 16.68 10.82 7.95
C GLU A 80 16.15 10.11 9.20
N ILE A 81 15.93 10.87 10.29
CA ILE A 81 15.41 10.33 11.55
C ILE A 81 13.98 9.81 11.36
N GLY A 82 13.14 10.56 10.64
CA GLY A 82 11.78 10.15 10.31
C GLY A 82 11.74 8.86 9.49
N ALA A 83 12.64 8.70 8.54
CA ALA A 83 12.77 7.47 7.75
C ALA A 83 13.13 6.26 8.61
N ILE A 84 14.15 6.38 9.48
CA ILE A 84 14.54 5.31 10.41
C ILE A 84 13.37 4.90 11.30
N LEU A 85 12.67 5.89 11.88
CA LEU A 85 11.51 5.62 12.73
C LEU A 85 10.39 4.95 11.94
N ALA A 86 10.07 5.42 10.73
CA ALA A 86 9.05 4.82 9.88
C ALA A 86 9.38 3.36 9.55
N PHE A 87 10.63 3.07 9.15
CA PHE A 87 11.06 1.71 8.84
C PHE A 87 10.96 0.78 10.05
N LEU A 88 11.43 1.21 11.21
CA LEU A 88 11.44 0.38 12.42
C LEU A 88 10.04 0.22 13.01
N VAL A 89 9.31 1.31 13.23
CA VAL A 89 8.00 1.26 13.89
C VAL A 89 7.00 0.49 13.05
N ASN A 90 6.90 0.78 11.74
CA ASN A 90 5.97 0.06 10.90
C ASN A 90 6.33 -1.43 10.78
N SER A 91 7.62 -1.77 10.69
CA SER A 91 8.07 -3.18 10.70
C SER A 91 7.73 -3.89 11.99
N LEU A 92 7.84 -3.22 13.14
CA LEU A 92 7.43 -3.76 14.45
C LEU A 92 5.93 -4.01 14.50
N LEU A 93 5.11 -3.08 14.03
CA LEU A 93 3.66 -3.19 13.99
C LEU A 93 3.21 -4.35 13.08
N MET A 94 3.74 -4.42 11.87
CA MET A 94 3.49 -5.50 10.92
C MET A 94 3.88 -6.87 11.51
N SER A 95 5.05 -6.94 12.15
CA SER A 95 5.56 -8.17 12.78
C SER A 95 4.72 -8.56 13.99
N GLY A 96 4.27 -7.58 14.75
CA GLY A 96 3.34 -7.78 15.86
C GLY A 96 2.02 -8.38 15.39
N ALA A 97 1.42 -7.83 14.33
CA ALA A 97 0.18 -8.33 13.74
C ALA A 97 0.34 -9.78 13.21
N PHE A 98 1.41 -10.04 12.46
CA PHE A 98 1.69 -11.39 11.96
C PHE A 98 1.90 -12.38 13.12
N THR A 99 2.65 -11.99 14.13
CA THR A 99 2.93 -12.82 15.32
C THR A 99 1.67 -13.07 16.14
N LEU A 100 0.80 -12.07 16.28
CA LEU A 100 -0.50 -12.23 16.92
C LEU A 100 -1.36 -13.27 16.20
N GLY A 101 -1.48 -13.17 14.87
CA GLY A 101 -2.17 -14.15 14.05
C GLY A 101 -1.60 -15.55 14.23
N PHE A 102 -0.26 -15.67 14.23
CA PHE A 102 0.41 -16.93 14.50
C PHE A 102 0.10 -17.47 15.90
N ALA A 103 0.20 -16.65 16.94
CA ALA A 103 -0.03 -17.07 18.33
C ALA A 103 -1.47 -17.56 18.54
N LEU A 104 -2.44 -16.91 17.93
CA LEU A 104 -3.86 -17.26 18.05
C LEU A 104 -4.22 -18.54 17.29
N PHE A 105 -3.66 -18.77 16.11
CA PHE A 105 -4.11 -19.83 15.19
C PHE A 105 -3.15 -21.01 15.04
N ARG A 106 -1.97 -21.00 15.67
CA ARG A 106 -1.03 -22.12 15.64
C ARG A 106 -1.55 -23.37 16.38
N ALA A 107 -2.38 -23.20 17.40
CA ALA A 107 -2.92 -24.30 18.18
C ALA A 107 -4.18 -24.89 17.52
N PRO A 108 -4.42 -26.21 17.61
CA PRO A 108 -5.48 -26.91 16.91
C PRO A 108 -6.89 -26.66 17.45
N ARG A 109 -7.16 -25.56 18.12
CA ARG A 109 -8.48 -25.19 18.66
C ARG A 109 -9.59 -25.14 17.61
N PHE A 110 -9.24 -24.99 16.33
CA PHE A 110 -10.15 -24.94 15.18
C PHE A 110 -9.96 -26.15 14.28
N SER A 111 -9.67 -27.33 14.83
CA SER A 111 -9.23 -28.55 14.13
C SER A 111 -10.26 -29.24 13.24
N ASN A 112 -11.45 -28.68 13.06
CA ASN A 112 -12.45 -29.20 12.13
C ASN A 112 -12.16 -28.82 10.65
N LEU A 113 -11.21 -27.94 10.39
CA LEU A 113 -10.68 -27.70 9.04
C LEU A 113 -9.74 -28.85 8.65
N HIS A 114 -9.89 -29.41 7.45
CA HIS A 114 -9.22 -30.59 6.90
C HIS A 114 -7.68 -30.54 6.96
N SER A 115 -7.06 -29.42 7.33
CA SER A 115 -5.63 -29.25 7.48
C SER A 115 -5.33 -28.22 8.59
N LYS A 116 -4.51 -28.64 9.57
CA LYS A 116 -4.03 -27.75 10.66
C LYS A 116 -3.26 -26.53 10.14
N ASP A 117 -2.64 -26.64 8.97
CA ASP A 117 -1.90 -25.54 8.36
C ASP A 117 -2.83 -24.54 7.65
N LEU A 118 -3.94 -25.00 7.06
CA LEU A 118 -4.90 -24.11 6.43
C LEU A 118 -5.54 -23.14 7.45
N SER A 119 -5.91 -23.63 8.64
CA SER A 119 -6.46 -22.76 9.69
C SER A 119 -5.44 -21.73 10.17
N LEU A 120 -4.15 -22.08 10.24
CA LEU A 120 -3.09 -21.14 10.55
C LEU A 120 -2.98 -20.03 9.48
N TYR A 121 -2.97 -20.39 8.19
CA TYR A 121 -2.83 -19.42 7.10
C TYR A 121 -4.05 -18.49 7.01
N ILE A 122 -5.26 -19.04 7.14
CA ILE A 122 -6.49 -18.22 7.19
C ILE A 122 -6.45 -17.28 8.39
N GLY A 123 -6.04 -17.77 9.56
CA GLY A 123 -5.93 -16.94 10.76
C GLY A 123 -4.91 -15.80 10.61
N LEU A 124 -3.75 -16.09 10.02
CA LEU A 124 -2.75 -15.08 9.68
C LEU A 124 -3.34 -14.02 8.73
N ALA A 125 -4.03 -14.45 7.68
CA ALA A 125 -4.66 -13.55 6.72
C ALA A 125 -5.76 -12.69 7.35
N LEU A 126 -6.62 -13.25 8.20
CA LEU A 126 -7.68 -12.53 8.91
C LEU A 126 -7.10 -11.45 9.83
N VAL A 127 -6.11 -11.80 10.66
CA VAL A 127 -5.46 -10.82 11.55
C VAL A 127 -4.75 -9.74 10.76
N TRP A 128 -4.17 -10.09 9.61
CA TRP A 128 -3.54 -9.11 8.73
C TRP A 128 -4.55 -8.11 8.16
N VAL A 129 -5.68 -8.57 7.63
CA VAL A 129 -6.74 -7.68 7.11
C VAL A 129 -7.28 -6.78 8.21
N ILE A 130 -7.48 -7.30 9.43
CA ILE A 130 -7.90 -6.51 10.60
C ILE A 130 -6.84 -5.46 10.94
N PHE A 131 -5.56 -5.82 10.90
CA PHE A 131 -4.46 -4.89 11.13
C PHE A 131 -4.45 -3.77 10.09
N GLU A 132 -4.53 -4.07 8.80
CA GLU A 132 -4.59 -3.04 7.75
C GLU A 132 -5.82 -2.13 7.93
N PHE A 133 -6.99 -2.71 8.23
CA PHE A 133 -8.20 -1.92 8.50
C PHE A 133 -8.03 -0.96 9.70
N ALA A 134 -7.44 -1.43 10.80
CA ALA A 134 -7.14 -0.62 11.97
C ALA A 134 -6.10 0.45 11.65
N HIS A 135 -5.11 0.10 10.82
CA HIS A 135 -4.00 0.98 10.44
C HIS A 135 -4.44 2.20 9.62
N PHE A 136 -5.61 2.17 8.99
CA PHE A 136 -6.21 3.34 8.35
C PHE A 136 -6.82 4.37 9.32
N ARG A 137 -7.03 4.03 10.62
CA ARG A 137 -7.96 4.77 11.50
C ARG A 137 -7.39 5.23 12.83
N TRP A 138 -6.13 4.98 13.09
CA TRP A 138 -5.50 5.35 14.35
C TRP A 138 -4.42 6.44 14.17
N GLU A 139 -3.88 6.96 15.26
CA GLU A 139 -2.89 8.06 15.27
C GLU A 139 -1.59 7.74 14.52
N LEU A 140 -1.14 6.48 14.56
CA LEU A 140 0.04 5.99 13.86
C LEU A 140 -0.32 5.44 12.46
N SER A 141 -1.27 6.08 11.79
CA SER A 141 -1.72 5.65 10.47
C SER A 141 -0.58 5.70 9.43
N TRP A 142 -0.34 4.56 8.79
CA TRP A 142 0.65 4.40 7.72
C TRP A 142 0.14 3.45 6.63
N PRO A 143 -0.91 3.83 5.89
CA PRO A 143 -1.60 2.94 4.96
C PRO A 143 -0.84 2.67 3.65
N TRP A 144 0.32 3.30 3.44
CA TRP A 144 1.08 3.24 2.19
C TRP A 144 1.40 1.81 1.74
N LEU A 145 1.67 0.90 2.68
CA LEU A 145 2.08 -0.47 2.42
C LEU A 145 0.93 -1.49 2.55
N THR A 146 -0.33 -1.04 2.50
CA THR A 146 -1.48 -1.94 2.38
C THR A 146 -1.33 -2.80 1.13
N LEU A 147 -1.47 -4.12 1.26
CA LEU A 147 -1.21 -5.05 0.16
C LEU A 147 -2.04 -4.76 -1.10
N GLY A 148 -3.27 -4.29 -0.92
CA GLY A 148 -4.11 -3.91 -2.06
C GLY A 148 -3.56 -2.76 -2.90
N HIS A 149 -2.65 -1.94 -2.37
CA HIS A 149 -2.02 -0.86 -3.14
C HIS A 149 -1.01 -1.36 -4.18
N VAL A 150 -0.63 -2.63 -4.14
CA VAL A 150 0.24 -3.24 -5.15
C VAL A 150 -0.31 -3.09 -6.58
N PHE A 151 -1.63 -2.92 -6.71
CA PHE A 151 -2.32 -2.78 -8.00
C PHE A 151 -2.44 -1.33 -8.49
N SER A 152 -1.83 -0.34 -7.84
CA SER A 152 -1.99 1.07 -8.21
C SER A 152 -1.51 1.41 -9.63
N LEU A 153 -0.58 0.62 -10.19
CA LEU A 153 -0.16 0.73 -11.59
C LEU A 153 -1.01 -0.11 -12.57
N GLN A 154 -1.89 -0.94 -12.06
CA GLN A 154 -2.80 -1.79 -12.84
C GLN A 154 -4.27 -1.59 -12.42
N PRO A 155 -4.81 -0.35 -12.48
CA PRO A 155 -6.18 -0.07 -12.03
C PRO A 155 -7.23 -0.89 -12.80
N SER A 156 -6.94 -1.27 -14.03
CA SER A 156 -7.81 -2.14 -14.84
C SER A 156 -8.00 -3.55 -14.26
N TRP A 157 -7.15 -4.00 -13.34
CA TRP A 157 -7.29 -5.32 -12.70
C TRP A 157 -8.21 -5.32 -11.49
N VAL A 158 -8.54 -4.13 -10.95
CA VAL A 158 -9.16 -3.97 -9.63
C VAL A 158 -10.35 -3.00 -9.62
N GLN A 159 -11.09 -2.87 -10.71
CA GLN A 159 -12.27 -1.99 -10.79
C GLN A 159 -13.35 -2.36 -9.76
N TRP A 160 -13.40 -3.61 -9.31
CA TRP A 160 -14.25 -4.07 -8.22
C TRP A 160 -13.89 -3.50 -6.83
N TYR A 161 -12.79 -2.70 -6.73
CA TYR A 161 -12.51 -1.89 -5.53
C TYR A 161 -13.63 -0.88 -5.23
N GLU A 162 -14.44 -0.52 -6.20
CA GLU A 162 -15.66 0.25 -5.99
C GLU A 162 -16.56 -0.36 -4.92
N TYR A 163 -16.59 -1.70 -4.83
CA TYR A 163 -17.44 -2.44 -3.88
C TYR A 163 -16.69 -2.88 -2.62
N THR A 164 -15.43 -3.22 -2.74
CA THR A 164 -14.67 -3.87 -1.65
C THR A 164 -13.65 -2.95 -0.99
N GLY A 165 -13.36 -1.81 -1.61
CA GLY A 165 -12.21 -1.00 -1.27
C GLY A 165 -10.88 -1.71 -1.52
N VAL A 166 -9.81 -1.07 -1.13
CA VAL A 166 -8.43 -1.58 -1.28
C VAL A 166 -8.18 -2.87 -0.49
N LEU A 167 -8.90 -3.08 0.61
CA LEU A 167 -8.77 -4.31 1.42
C LEU A 167 -9.22 -5.57 0.67
N GLY A 168 -10.12 -5.44 -0.30
CA GLY A 168 -10.44 -6.55 -1.20
C GLY A 168 -9.21 -7.07 -1.96
N GLY A 169 -8.31 -6.16 -2.38
CA GLY A 169 -7.03 -6.53 -2.98
C GLY A 169 -6.11 -7.27 -2.03
N THR A 170 -6.06 -6.83 -0.77
CA THR A 170 -5.33 -7.55 0.29
C THR A 170 -5.84 -8.98 0.45
N VAL A 171 -7.18 -9.15 0.53
CA VAL A 171 -7.81 -10.48 0.62
C VAL A 171 -7.46 -11.33 -0.60
N TRP A 172 -7.51 -10.75 -1.80
CA TRP A 172 -7.17 -11.45 -3.03
C TRP A 172 -5.72 -11.93 -3.04
N VAL A 173 -4.77 -11.06 -2.74
CA VAL A 173 -3.34 -11.41 -2.64
C VAL A 173 -3.14 -12.54 -1.63
N LEU A 174 -3.67 -12.40 -0.42
CA LEU A 174 -3.49 -13.41 0.64
C LEU A 174 -4.15 -14.75 0.29
N ALA A 175 -5.35 -14.74 -0.30
CA ALA A 175 -6.04 -15.96 -0.72
C ALA A 175 -5.22 -16.75 -1.75
N VAL A 176 -4.66 -16.08 -2.76
CA VAL A 176 -3.79 -16.74 -3.76
C VAL A 176 -2.52 -17.26 -3.10
N ASN A 177 -1.86 -16.49 -2.23
CA ASN A 177 -0.68 -16.95 -1.49
C ASN A 177 -0.96 -18.18 -0.63
N ILE A 178 -2.13 -18.27 0.01
CA ILE A 178 -2.55 -19.46 0.76
C ILE A 178 -2.67 -20.67 -0.18
N LEU A 179 -3.36 -20.53 -1.31
CA LEU A 179 -3.52 -21.59 -2.30
C LEU A 179 -2.18 -22.08 -2.84
N VAL A 180 -1.28 -21.16 -3.19
CA VAL A 180 0.08 -21.49 -3.66
C VAL A 180 0.87 -22.18 -2.56
N THR A 181 0.79 -21.70 -1.30
CA THR A 181 1.48 -22.34 -0.18
C THR A 181 1.00 -23.79 0.03
N MET A 182 -0.31 -24.01 -0.05
CA MET A 182 -0.89 -25.36 0.05
C MET A 182 -0.41 -26.25 -1.09
N MET A 183 -0.32 -25.73 -2.32
CA MET A 183 0.20 -26.46 -3.47
C MET A 183 1.68 -26.83 -3.28
N VAL A 184 2.51 -25.91 -2.80
CA VAL A 184 3.95 -26.16 -2.55
C VAL A 184 4.15 -27.23 -1.46
N ARG A 185 3.26 -27.28 -0.48
CA ARG A 185 3.32 -28.26 0.62
C ARG A 185 2.69 -29.62 0.27
N SER A 186 1.81 -29.65 -0.72
CA SER A 186 1.24 -30.90 -1.19
C SER A 186 2.32 -31.79 -1.83
N LYS A 187 2.33 -33.06 -1.47
CA LYS A 187 3.21 -34.05 -2.13
C LYS A 187 2.69 -34.45 -3.51
N GLU A 188 1.44 -34.20 -3.79
CA GLU A 188 0.77 -34.57 -5.03
C GLU A 188 0.51 -33.30 -5.88
N ARG A 189 0.86 -33.37 -7.17
CA ARG A 189 0.48 -32.37 -8.16
C ARG A 189 -1.01 -32.54 -8.49
N ASN A 190 -1.84 -31.81 -7.78
CA ASN A 190 -3.29 -31.87 -7.99
C ASN A 190 -3.69 -30.86 -9.07
N PHE A 191 -4.10 -31.35 -10.24
CA PHE A 191 -4.55 -30.52 -11.36
C PHE A 191 -5.74 -29.62 -10.97
N LYS A 192 -6.63 -30.10 -10.09
CA LYS A 192 -7.75 -29.29 -9.57
C LYS A 192 -7.23 -28.05 -8.83
N MET A 193 -6.15 -28.19 -8.06
CA MET A 193 -5.57 -27.09 -7.31
C MET A 193 -4.92 -26.05 -8.24
N LEU A 194 -4.29 -26.50 -9.34
CA LEU A 194 -3.77 -25.59 -10.36
C LEU A 194 -4.89 -24.79 -11.02
N ILE A 195 -6.01 -25.45 -11.36
CA ILE A 195 -7.20 -24.77 -11.89
C ILE A 195 -7.75 -23.75 -10.87
N THR A 196 -7.81 -24.13 -9.59
CA THR A 196 -8.30 -23.22 -8.53
C THR A 196 -7.42 -21.96 -8.42
N ILE A 197 -6.08 -22.12 -8.45
CA ILE A 197 -5.15 -20.98 -8.43
C ILE A 197 -5.32 -20.13 -9.69
N ALA A 198 -5.37 -20.76 -10.86
CA ALA A 198 -5.58 -20.03 -12.13
C ALA A 198 -6.91 -19.26 -12.13
N SER A 199 -7.98 -19.88 -11.65
CA SER A 199 -9.29 -19.22 -11.51
C SER A 199 -9.24 -18.07 -10.50
N ALA A 200 -8.59 -18.26 -9.36
CA ALA A 200 -8.43 -17.21 -8.35
C ALA A 200 -7.64 -16.00 -8.86
N LEU A 201 -6.73 -16.19 -9.81
CA LEU A 201 -6.00 -15.10 -10.47
C LEU A 201 -6.82 -14.44 -11.58
N VAL A 202 -7.47 -15.24 -12.44
CA VAL A 202 -8.09 -14.75 -13.68
C VAL A 202 -9.48 -14.16 -13.44
N VAL A 203 -10.32 -14.80 -12.60
CA VAL A 203 -11.70 -14.38 -12.41
C VAL A 203 -11.83 -12.94 -11.90
N PRO A 204 -11.08 -12.48 -10.88
CA PRO A 204 -11.16 -11.08 -10.43
C PRO A 204 -10.77 -10.07 -11.53
N VAL A 205 -9.77 -10.41 -12.37
CA VAL A 205 -9.37 -9.57 -13.50
C VAL A 205 -10.47 -9.50 -14.54
N VAL A 206 -11.09 -10.63 -14.90
CA VAL A 206 -12.21 -10.66 -15.85
C VAL A 206 -13.39 -9.84 -15.35
N ILE A 207 -13.76 -9.97 -14.06
CA ILE A 207 -14.80 -9.15 -13.43
C ILE A 207 -14.42 -7.66 -13.52
N SER A 208 -13.18 -7.32 -13.24
CA SER A 208 -12.68 -5.94 -13.32
C SER A 208 -12.80 -5.36 -14.73
N LEU A 209 -12.35 -6.11 -15.72
CA LEU A 209 -12.47 -5.69 -17.13
C LEU A 209 -13.93 -5.55 -17.58
N PHE A 210 -14.82 -6.42 -17.08
CA PHE A 210 -16.25 -6.31 -17.34
C PHE A 210 -16.84 -5.04 -16.71
N ILE A 211 -16.49 -4.70 -15.46
CA ILE A 211 -16.90 -3.45 -14.81
C ILE A 211 -16.38 -2.26 -15.64
N LEU A 212 -15.09 -2.26 -15.99
CA LEU A 212 -14.47 -1.20 -16.78
C LEU A 212 -15.17 -0.99 -18.12
N SER A 213 -15.58 -2.07 -18.79
CA SER A 213 -16.29 -1.99 -20.09
C SER A 213 -17.66 -1.33 -20.00
N ARG A 214 -18.25 -1.26 -18.79
CA ARG A 214 -19.52 -0.59 -18.51
C ARG A 214 -19.40 0.91 -18.25
N VAL A 215 -18.17 1.38 -17.97
CA VAL A 215 -17.89 2.80 -17.82
C VAL A 215 -17.83 3.40 -19.23
N THR A 216 -18.96 3.88 -19.72
CA THR A 216 -18.99 4.61 -20.98
C THR A 216 -18.65 6.07 -20.73
N LEU A 217 -17.73 6.62 -21.54
CA LEU A 217 -17.41 8.05 -21.55
C LEU A 217 -18.65 8.93 -21.92
N GLU A 218 -19.71 8.30 -22.43
CA GLU A 218 -20.99 8.97 -22.74
C GLU A 218 -21.79 9.40 -21.50
N ASP A 219 -21.59 8.76 -20.36
CA ASP A 219 -22.14 9.25 -19.09
C ASP A 219 -21.46 10.53 -18.61
N SER A 220 -20.32 10.87 -19.19
CA SER A 220 -19.64 12.16 -19.03
C SER A 220 -20.18 13.23 -19.99
N LYS A 221 -21.50 13.35 -20.15
CA LYS A 221 -22.15 14.58 -20.67
C LYS A 221 -22.01 15.73 -19.65
N GLY A 222 -21.06 15.59 -18.73
CA GLY A 222 -20.59 16.67 -17.87
C GLY A 222 -20.02 17.80 -18.71
N LYS A 223 -20.28 19.02 -18.33
CA LYS A 223 -19.63 20.20 -18.88
C LYS A 223 -18.12 20.02 -18.71
N PHE A 224 -17.36 20.04 -19.78
CA PHE A 224 -15.91 20.08 -19.69
C PHE A 224 -15.50 21.36 -18.97
N GLN A 225 -14.62 21.23 -17.99
CA GLN A 225 -14.02 22.31 -17.25
C GLN A 225 -12.57 22.45 -17.70
N ASN A 226 -12.16 23.66 -18.05
CA ASN A 226 -10.74 23.94 -18.24
C ASN A 226 -10.04 23.88 -16.89
N VAL A 227 -8.92 23.16 -16.84
CA VAL A 227 -8.12 23.03 -15.60
C VAL A 227 -6.68 23.43 -15.92
N ALA A 228 -6.14 24.37 -15.15
CA ALA A 228 -4.74 24.76 -15.18
C ALA A 228 -4.06 24.23 -13.91
N ILE A 229 -3.11 23.31 -14.07
CA ILE A 229 -2.34 22.76 -12.96
C ILE A 229 -1.04 23.56 -12.85
N ILE A 230 -0.86 24.27 -11.75
CA ILE A 230 0.30 25.12 -11.52
C ILE A 230 1.38 24.33 -10.79
N GLN A 231 2.52 24.15 -11.43
CA GLN A 231 3.68 23.45 -10.90
C GLN A 231 4.83 24.47 -10.67
N PRO A 232 4.96 25.09 -9.48
CA PRO A 232 5.97 26.10 -9.23
C PRO A 232 7.39 25.55 -9.16
N ASN A 233 7.54 24.22 -9.03
CA ASN A 233 8.82 23.52 -8.96
C ASN A 233 9.79 24.13 -7.92
N ILE A 234 9.27 24.33 -6.71
CA ILE A 234 10.04 24.79 -5.55
C ILE A 234 10.68 23.57 -4.89
N ASP A 235 11.99 23.57 -4.76
CA ASP A 235 12.71 22.47 -4.09
C ASP A 235 12.31 22.38 -2.61
N PRO A 236 11.74 21.25 -2.18
CA PRO A 236 11.25 21.10 -0.81
C PRO A 236 12.36 21.06 0.24
N TYR A 237 13.61 20.84 -0.16
CA TYR A 237 14.75 20.65 0.75
C TYR A 237 15.61 21.90 0.86
N THR A 238 15.79 22.62 -0.22
CA THR A 238 16.71 23.75 -0.29
C THR A 238 16.04 25.10 -0.44
N GLU A 239 14.85 25.16 -1.08
CA GLU A 239 14.19 26.43 -1.36
C GLU A 239 12.97 26.69 -0.45
N LYS A 240 12.14 25.68 -0.25
CA LYS A 240 10.80 25.83 0.35
C LYS A 240 10.80 26.54 1.69
N PHE A 241 11.75 26.25 2.57
CA PHE A 241 11.86 26.83 3.91
C PHE A 241 12.86 27.98 4.01
N ASN A 242 13.63 28.24 2.96
CA ASN A 242 14.65 29.29 2.92
C ASN A 242 14.17 30.53 2.15
N GLN A 243 13.16 30.41 1.29
CA GLN A 243 12.53 31.54 0.59
C GLN A 243 11.35 32.08 1.37
N SER A 244 11.08 33.40 1.25
CA SER A 244 9.89 33.99 1.85
C SER A 244 8.61 33.49 1.21
N SER A 245 7.51 33.45 1.98
CA SER A 245 6.18 33.09 1.49
C SER A 245 5.73 33.99 0.34
N GLU A 246 6.13 35.26 0.36
CA GLU A 246 5.82 36.24 -0.69
C GLU A 246 6.47 35.84 -2.04
N VAL A 247 7.74 35.44 -2.04
CA VAL A 247 8.45 35.00 -3.26
C VAL A 247 7.78 33.78 -3.86
N GLN A 248 7.39 32.83 -3.01
CA GLN A 248 6.72 31.61 -3.45
C GLN A 248 5.31 31.89 -3.98
N LEU A 249 4.55 32.75 -3.30
CA LEU A 249 3.22 33.19 -3.74
C LEU A 249 3.32 33.89 -5.10
N ASN A 250 4.23 34.85 -5.28
CA ASN A 250 4.44 35.56 -6.54
C ASN A 250 4.79 34.63 -7.69
N ARG A 251 5.59 33.57 -7.42
CA ARG A 251 5.89 32.53 -8.43
C ARG A 251 4.62 31.76 -8.84
N ILE A 252 3.77 31.38 -7.89
CA ILE A 252 2.50 30.72 -8.16
C ILE A 252 1.57 31.64 -8.96
N LEU A 253 1.40 32.90 -8.54
CA LEU A 253 0.57 33.89 -9.21
C LEU A 253 1.02 34.17 -10.65
N SER A 254 2.33 34.32 -10.86
CA SER A 254 2.88 34.55 -12.20
C SER A 254 2.63 33.37 -13.16
N LEU A 255 2.69 32.15 -12.64
CA LEU A 255 2.39 30.95 -13.44
C LEU A 255 0.87 30.79 -13.69
N ALA A 256 0.02 31.25 -12.78
CA ALA A 256 -1.42 31.13 -12.88
C ALA A 256 -2.04 32.23 -13.75
N SER A 257 -1.46 33.44 -13.78
CA SER A 257 -2.03 34.61 -14.46
C SER A 257 -2.39 34.41 -15.94
N PRO A 258 -1.64 33.63 -16.77
CA PRO A 258 -2.04 33.38 -18.16
C PRO A 258 -3.32 32.57 -18.32
N TYR A 259 -3.80 31.92 -17.25
CA TYR A 259 -4.91 30.97 -17.26
C TYR A 259 -6.15 31.48 -16.52
N THR A 260 -6.23 32.78 -16.22
CA THR A 260 -7.35 33.42 -15.50
C THR A 260 -8.61 33.62 -16.35
N GLN A 261 -8.73 32.93 -17.49
CA GLN A 261 -9.93 32.97 -18.31
C GLN A 261 -11.16 32.48 -17.53
N SER A 262 -12.30 33.13 -17.76
CA SER A 262 -13.56 32.75 -17.12
C SER A 262 -13.86 31.26 -17.24
N GLY A 263 -14.12 30.62 -16.10
CA GLY A 263 -14.44 29.20 -16.03
C GLY A 263 -13.25 28.26 -15.99
N THR A 264 -12.00 28.73 -15.85
CA THR A 264 -10.83 27.86 -15.65
C THR A 264 -10.65 27.58 -14.17
N LEU A 265 -10.54 26.29 -13.80
CA LEU A 265 -10.16 25.87 -12.46
C LEU A 265 -8.63 25.87 -12.35
N ILE A 266 -8.09 26.66 -11.42
CA ILE A 266 -6.65 26.72 -11.15
C ILE A 266 -6.33 25.87 -9.93
N LEU A 267 -5.43 24.89 -10.09
CA LEU A 267 -5.01 23.98 -9.03
C LEU A 267 -3.53 24.20 -8.71
N GLY A 268 -3.23 24.48 -7.46
CA GLY A 268 -1.86 24.52 -6.93
C GLY A 268 -1.47 23.19 -6.26
N PRO A 269 -0.18 22.98 -5.95
CA PRO A 269 0.30 21.79 -5.26
C PRO A 269 -0.09 21.82 -3.78
N GLU A 270 -0.02 20.64 -3.13
CA GLU A 270 -0.17 20.52 -1.68
C GLU A 270 0.87 21.40 -0.95
N THR A 271 0.45 22.01 0.14
CA THR A 271 1.30 22.91 0.94
C THR A 271 1.96 24.04 0.11
N ALA A 272 1.25 24.54 -0.90
CA ALA A 272 1.73 25.61 -1.78
C ALA A 272 2.01 26.92 -1.04
N LEU A 273 1.27 27.16 0.06
CA LEU A 273 1.39 28.33 0.91
C LEU A 273 1.99 27.91 2.25
N GLN A 274 3.08 28.57 2.67
CA GLN A 274 3.77 28.24 3.92
C GLN A 274 3.17 28.92 5.15
N GLU A 275 2.40 29.99 4.96
CA GLU A 275 1.80 30.71 6.05
C GLU A 275 0.75 29.85 6.76
N VAL A 276 0.82 29.84 8.08
CA VAL A 276 -0.20 29.17 8.91
C VAL A 276 -1.38 30.12 9.09
N PHE A 277 -2.52 29.75 8.53
CA PHE A 277 -3.76 30.52 8.65
C PHE A 277 -4.75 29.84 9.58
N SER A 278 -5.41 30.62 10.42
CA SER A 278 -6.69 30.20 10.97
C SER A 278 -7.77 30.35 9.88
N LYS A 279 -8.69 29.37 9.78
CA LYS A 279 -9.81 29.42 8.84
C LYS A 279 -10.62 30.75 8.98
N SER A 280 -10.71 31.30 10.18
CA SER A 280 -11.41 32.52 10.48
C SER A 280 -10.66 33.81 10.05
N THR A 281 -9.33 33.74 9.94
CA THR A 281 -8.50 34.93 9.63
C THR A 281 -7.98 34.93 8.20
N PHE A 282 -8.11 33.84 7.46
CA PHE A 282 -7.59 33.70 6.10
C PHE A 282 -8.01 34.83 5.17
N ASN A 283 -9.29 35.19 5.15
CA ASN A 283 -9.82 36.28 4.29
C ASN A 283 -9.25 37.68 4.59
N GLN A 284 -8.56 37.84 5.71
CA GLN A 284 -7.94 39.13 6.11
C GLN A 284 -6.46 39.19 5.71
N THR A 285 -5.87 38.06 5.28
CA THR A 285 -4.45 37.97 4.91
C THR A 285 -4.16 38.61 3.56
N GLN A 286 -2.92 39.07 3.36
CA GLN A 286 -2.46 39.59 2.09
C GLN A 286 -2.54 38.50 1.00
N THR A 287 -2.16 37.27 1.33
CA THR A 287 -2.26 36.11 0.45
C THR A 287 -3.68 35.90 -0.08
N SER A 288 -4.69 35.99 0.78
CA SER A 288 -6.09 35.86 0.35
C SER A 288 -6.52 36.99 -0.59
N LYS A 289 -6.06 38.23 -0.35
CA LYS A 289 -6.36 39.36 -1.23
C LYS A 289 -5.78 39.18 -2.62
N GLU A 290 -4.52 38.73 -2.72
CA GLU A 290 -3.83 38.49 -4.01
C GLU A 290 -4.46 37.33 -4.77
N LEU A 291 -4.82 36.25 -4.09
CA LEU A 291 -5.55 35.13 -4.70
C LEU A 291 -6.92 35.54 -5.20
N ASN A 292 -7.66 36.36 -4.45
CA ASN A 292 -8.97 36.88 -4.87
C ASN A 292 -8.83 37.82 -6.08
N GLN A 293 -7.78 38.63 -6.15
CA GLN A 293 -7.49 39.42 -7.34
C GLN A 293 -7.26 38.55 -8.57
N LEU A 294 -6.48 37.46 -8.46
CA LEU A 294 -6.27 36.52 -9.54
C LEU A 294 -7.58 35.88 -10.02
N VAL A 295 -8.49 35.52 -9.11
CA VAL A 295 -9.78 34.88 -9.42
C VAL A 295 -10.77 35.90 -10.04
N SER A 296 -10.61 37.18 -9.76
CA SER A 296 -11.48 38.24 -10.29
C SER A 296 -11.09 38.76 -11.68
N MET A 297 -9.94 38.36 -12.18
CA MET A 297 -9.46 38.60 -13.57
C MET A 297 -10.13 37.67 -14.57
#